data_e0bc5f68074c375c047f8dbf52eb70f4
#
_entry.id   e0bc5f68074c375c047f8dbf52eb70f4
#
_cell.length_a   1.000
_cell.length_b   1.000
_cell.length_c   1.000
_cell.angle_alpha   90.00
_cell.angle_beta   90.00
_cell.angle_gamma   90.00
#
_symmetry.space_group_name_H-M   'P 1'
#
loop_
_entity.id
_entity.type
_entity.pdbx_description
1 polymer ?
#
loop_
_entity_poly.entity_id
_entity_poly.type
_entity_poly.pdbx_seq_one_letter_code
_entity_poly.pdbx_strand_id
1 'polypeptide(L)'
;MESTGIIIVAGGSGRRAGGVRPKQFAFLAGVPVLARTINNFAAAMPGAEIVAVLPEQHIEFWKNLAARFDVAAHTVAAGGAERFDSVKNGLAALTTDPELIAVQDGVRPLGTAGMIRRVAAAAALHGAAVPVVEAVDSFRKTEGEPDAEGIVPSRIVDRRRLRIVQTPQFFRAEVL
;
A
#
# COMPACT_ATOMS: atom_id res chain seq x y z
N MET A 1 14.43 5.30 17.32
CA MET A 1 13.44 4.60 16.47
C MET A 1 14.22 3.72 15.54
N GLU A 2 13.76 2.50 15.33
CA GLU A 2 14.37 1.58 14.36
C GLU A 2 14.38 2.20 12.97
N SER A 3 15.46 1.96 12.21
CA SER A 3 15.58 2.43 10.83
C SER A 3 14.44 1.84 10.01
N THR A 4 13.78 2.66 9.20
CA THR A 4 12.56 2.23 8.50
C THR A 4 12.62 2.53 7.01
N GLY A 5 12.34 1.52 6.19
CA GLY A 5 12.09 1.65 4.76
C GLY A 5 10.59 1.61 4.47
N ILE A 6 10.10 2.49 3.62
CA ILE A 6 8.69 2.61 3.27
C ILE A 6 8.52 2.46 1.77
N ILE A 7 7.84 1.38 1.36
CA ILE A 7 7.54 1.09 -0.04
C ILE A 7 6.10 1.44 -0.33
N ILE A 8 5.88 2.49 -1.12
CA ILE A 8 4.56 2.96 -1.51
C ILE A 8 4.24 2.45 -2.91
N VAL A 9 3.45 1.39 -3.00
CA VAL A 9 3.07 0.76 -4.27
C VAL A 9 1.92 1.52 -4.92
N ALA A 10 2.17 2.11 -6.07
CA ALA A 10 1.21 2.89 -6.84
C ALA A 10 1.12 2.41 -8.31
N GLY A 11 1.35 1.11 -8.54
CA GLY A 11 1.42 0.47 -9.87
C GLY A 11 0.06 0.12 -10.49
N GLY A 12 -1.04 0.27 -9.77
CA GLY A 12 -2.36 -0.11 -10.27
C GLY A 12 -2.80 0.72 -11.49
N SER A 13 -3.25 0.05 -12.56
CA SER A 13 -3.73 0.66 -13.80
C SER A 13 -4.99 1.53 -13.63
N GLY A 14 -5.61 1.52 -12.45
CA GLY A 14 -6.80 2.33 -12.16
C GLY A 14 -8.06 1.97 -12.97
N ARG A 15 -8.03 0.92 -13.82
CA ARG A 15 -9.12 0.54 -14.74
C ARG A 15 -10.51 0.44 -14.08
N ARG A 16 -10.57 0.02 -12.81
CA ARG A 16 -11.82 -0.10 -12.05
C ARG A 16 -12.46 1.24 -11.64
N ALA A 17 -11.77 2.37 -11.82
CA ALA A 17 -12.28 3.69 -11.40
C ALA A 17 -12.89 4.51 -12.54
N GLY A 18 -12.87 4.01 -13.79
CA GLY A 18 -13.48 4.69 -14.94
C GLY A 18 -12.90 6.08 -15.31
N GLY A 19 -11.83 6.51 -14.65
CA GLY A 19 -11.25 7.82 -14.86
C GLY A 19 -10.19 7.85 -15.95
N VAL A 20 -10.06 9.01 -16.64
CA VAL A 20 -9.05 9.28 -17.68
C VAL A 20 -7.62 9.27 -17.10
N ARG A 21 -7.46 9.47 -15.79
CA ARG A 21 -6.17 9.49 -15.08
C ARG A 21 -6.08 8.36 -14.07
N PRO A 22 -4.89 7.73 -13.88
CA PRO A 22 -4.66 6.76 -12.82
C PRO A 22 -4.98 7.37 -11.45
N LYS A 23 -5.63 6.57 -10.57
CA LYS A 23 -6.14 7.02 -9.26
C LYS A 23 -5.09 7.67 -8.37
N GLN A 24 -3.86 7.19 -8.43
CA GLN A 24 -2.74 7.71 -7.63
C GLN A 24 -2.42 9.17 -7.94
N PHE A 25 -2.77 9.65 -9.13
CA PHE A 25 -2.56 11.03 -9.57
C PHE A 25 -3.85 11.88 -9.51
N ALA A 26 -4.97 11.28 -9.09
CA ALA A 26 -6.18 12.04 -8.81
C ALA A 26 -5.95 13.04 -7.67
N PHE A 27 -6.71 14.12 -7.68
CA PHE A 27 -6.61 15.16 -6.65
C PHE A 27 -7.61 14.91 -5.53
N LEU A 28 -7.15 15.00 -4.30
CA LEU A 28 -7.96 15.02 -3.10
C LEU A 28 -7.70 16.34 -2.36
N ALA A 29 -8.72 17.20 -2.29
CA ALA A 29 -8.61 18.55 -1.73
C ALA A 29 -7.36 19.31 -2.26
N GLY A 30 -7.22 19.37 -3.59
CA GLY A 30 -6.18 20.15 -4.28
C GLY A 30 -4.76 19.53 -4.30
N VAL A 31 -4.56 18.35 -3.72
CA VAL A 31 -3.24 17.68 -3.67
C VAL A 31 -3.35 16.27 -4.26
N PRO A 32 -2.37 15.82 -5.07
CA PRO A 32 -2.37 14.45 -5.59
C PRO A 32 -2.42 13.41 -4.47
N VAL A 33 -3.23 12.36 -4.67
CA VAL A 33 -3.40 11.28 -3.67
C VAL A 33 -2.07 10.67 -3.26
N LEU A 34 -1.17 10.39 -4.22
CA LEU A 34 0.14 9.83 -3.93
C LEU A 34 1.01 10.80 -3.11
N ALA A 35 0.97 12.11 -3.40
CA ALA A 35 1.69 13.12 -2.62
C ALA A 35 1.23 13.14 -1.16
N ARG A 36 -0.10 13.05 -0.92
CA ARG A 36 -0.65 12.95 0.44
C ARG A 36 -0.16 11.68 1.14
N THR A 37 -0.16 10.56 0.45
CA THR A 37 0.32 9.30 1.04
C THR A 37 1.79 9.41 1.45
N ILE A 38 2.66 9.92 0.56
CA ILE A 38 4.09 10.12 0.86
C ILE A 38 4.28 11.06 2.07
N ASN A 39 3.61 12.22 2.05
CA ASN A 39 3.74 13.22 3.12
C ASN A 39 3.23 12.71 4.47
N ASN A 40 2.16 11.91 4.48
CA ASN A 40 1.66 11.29 5.71
C ASN A 40 2.69 10.36 6.35
N PHE A 41 3.40 9.58 5.53
CA PHE A 41 4.45 8.69 6.02
C PHE A 41 5.69 9.46 6.46
N ALA A 42 6.13 10.45 5.71
CA ALA A 42 7.26 11.31 6.09
C ALA A 42 6.99 12.01 7.45
N ALA A 43 5.78 12.50 7.66
CA ALA A 43 5.39 13.11 8.93
C ALA A 43 5.22 12.10 10.08
N ALA A 44 4.77 10.88 9.78
CA ALA A 44 4.58 9.83 10.79
C ALA A 44 5.91 9.21 11.23
N MET A 45 6.85 9.03 10.31
CA MET A 45 8.12 8.33 10.47
C MET A 45 9.29 9.22 9.97
N PRO A 46 9.64 10.30 10.69
CA PRO A 46 10.73 11.16 10.29
C PRO A 46 12.06 10.40 10.17
N GLY A 47 12.76 10.59 9.07
CA GLY A 47 14.02 9.90 8.78
C GLY A 47 13.85 8.53 8.08
N ALA A 48 12.63 8.06 7.86
CA ALA A 48 12.41 6.86 7.05
C ALA A 48 12.78 7.10 5.58
N GLU A 49 13.38 6.09 4.95
CA GLU A 49 13.60 6.09 3.50
C GLU A 49 12.31 5.71 2.78
N ILE A 50 11.85 6.56 1.84
CA ILE A 50 10.60 6.35 1.11
C ILE A 50 10.90 6.03 -0.35
N VAL A 51 10.34 4.93 -0.85
CA VAL A 51 10.37 4.53 -2.25
C VAL A 51 8.94 4.48 -2.78
N ALA A 52 8.64 5.31 -3.79
CA ALA A 52 7.39 5.25 -4.53
C ALA A 52 7.56 4.35 -5.77
N VAL A 53 6.77 3.29 -5.85
CA VAL A 53 6.84 2.33 -6.96
C VAL A 53 5.71 2.58 -7.93
N LEU A 54 6.05 2.90 -9.19
CA LEU A 54 5.13 3.34 -10.24
C LEU A 54 5.31 2.52 -11.52
N PRO A 55 4.26 2.39 -12.37
CA PRO A 55 4.45 1.93 -13.73
C PRO A 55 5.49 2.81 -14.44
N GLU A 56 6.41 2.19 -15.17
CA GLU A 56 7.53 2.89 -15.80
C GLU A 56 7.09 4.09 -16.64
N GLN A 57 6.02 3.94 -17.44
CA GLN A 57 5.46 5.00 -18.27
C GLN A 57 4.92 6.21 -17.47
N HIS A 58 4.76 6.11 -16.17
CA HIS A 58 4.25 7.17 -15.32
C HIS A 58 5.30 7.85 -14.44
N ILE A 59 6.54 7.38 -14.46
CA ILE A 59 7.64 7.92 -13.62
C ILE A 59 7.89 9.39 -13.92
N GLU A 60 8.11 9.73 -15.19
CA GLU A 60 8.38 11.12 -15.59
C GLU A 60 7.17 12.03 -15.34
N PHE A 61 5.96 11.53 -15.58
CA PHE A 61 4.75 12.28 -15.24
C PHE A 61 4.68 12.58 -13.74
N TRP A 62 4.99 11.59 -12.90
CA TRP A 62 4.99 11.76 -11.45
C TRP A 62 6.06 12.76 -11.00
N LYS A 63 7.29 12.68 -11.48
CA LYS A 63 8.37 13.61 -11.15
C LYS A 63 7.96 15.06 -11.44
N ASN A 64 7.40 15.31 -12.64
CA ASN A 64 6.91 16.62 -13.06
C ASN A 64 5.72 17.09 -12.21
N LEU A 65 4.83 16.18 -11.82
CA LEU A 65 3.70 16.49 -10.96
C LEU A 65 4.17 16.81 -9.52
N ALA A 66 5.01 15.95 -8.95
CA ALA A 66 5.54 16.11 -7.60
C ALA A 66 6.32 17.42 -7.40
N ALA A 67 7.08 17.86 -8.42
CA ALA A 67 7.82 19.13 -8.38
C ALA A 67 6.91 20.37 -8.25
N ARG A 68 5.61 20.24 -8.47
CA ARG A 68 4.63 21.32 -8.34
C ARG A 68 3.96 21.37 -6.98
N PHE A 69 4.26 20.41 -6.12
CA PHE A 69 3.70 20.28 -4.77
C PHE A 69 4.84 20.08 -3.76
N ASP A 70 4.57 20.42 -2.53
CA ASP A 70 5.49 20.15 -1.42
C ASP A 70 5.40 18.66 -1.05
N VAL A 71 6.13 17.82 -1.78
CA VAL A 71 6.20 16.37 -1.55
C VAL A 71 7.51 16.03 -0.86
N ALA A 72 7.44 15.32 0.24
CA ALA A 72 8.61 14.87 0.99
C ALA A 72 9.58 14.09 0.10
N ALA A 73 10.87 14.14 0.45
CA ALA A 73 11.93 13.45 -0.28
C ALA A 73 11.61 11.94 -0.40
N HIS A 74 11.73 11.40 -1.60
CA HIS A 74 11.48 10.00 -1.90
C HIS A 74 12.20 9.57 -3.18
N THR A 75 12.55 8.30 -3.25
CA THR A 75 13.05 7.65 -4.47
C THR A 75 11.87 7.11 -5.29
N VAL A 76 12.04 7.02 -6.61
CA VAL A 76 11.04 6.43 -7.50
C VAL A 76 11.63 5.19 -8.17
N ALA A 77 10.92 4.07 -8.09
CA ALA A 77 11.28 2.81 -8.75
C ALA A 77 10.19 2.37 -9.74
N ALA A 78 10.59 1.63 -10.76
CA ALA A 78 9.65 0.99 -11.69
C ALA A 78 8.95 -0.20 -11.03
N GLY A 79 7.64 -0.32 -11.22
CA GLY A 79 6.87 -1.49 -10.81
C GLY A 79 7.12 -2.70 -11.70
N GLY A 80 6.66 -3.86 -11.25
CA GLY A 80 6.68 -5.10 -12.01
C GLY A 80 5.29 -5.47 -12.55
N ALA A 81 5.18 -6.68 -13.09
CA ALA A 81 3.94 -7.19 -13.66
C ALA A 81 2.83 -7.33 -12.62
N GLU A 82 3.20 -7.78 -11.42
CA GLU A 82 2.30 -7.98 -10.31
C GLU A 82 2.66 -7.09 -9.09
N ARG A 83 1.76 -7.08 -8.09
CA ARG A 83 2.01 -6.34 -6.84
C ARG A 83 3.26 -6.85 -6.11
N PHE A 84 3.49 -8.16 -6.14
CA PHE A 84 4.66 -8.79 -5.56
C PHE A 84 5.95 -8.26 -6.20
N ASP A 85 6.03 -8.25 -7.53
CA ASP A 85 7.20 -7.75 -8.27
C ASP A 85 7.46 -6.27 -7.98
N SER A 86 6.38 -5.49 -7.85
CA SER A 86 6.47 -4.07 -7.50
C SER A 86 7.05 -3.87 -6.09
N VAL A 87 6.64 -4.69 -5.11
CA VAL A 87 7.22 -4.66 -3.76
C VAL A 87 8.70 -5.04 -3.81
N LYS A 88 9.06 -6.10 -4.52
CA LYS A 88 10.45 -6.55 -4.72
C LYS A 88 11.32 -5.45 -5.33
N ASN A 89 10.83 -4.78 -6.37
CA ASN A 89 11.55 -3.67 -6.99
C ASN A 89 11.72 -2.48 -6.04
N GLY A 90 10.70 -2.20 -5.22
CA GLY A 90 10.76 -1.17 -4.18
C GLY A 90 11.79 -1.49 -3.10
N LEU A 91 11.86 -2.76 -2.66
CA LEU A 91 12.89 -3.24 -1.73
C LEU A 91 14.30 -3.07 -2.31
N ALA A 92 14.51 -3.47 -3.55
CA ALA A 92 15.80 -3.35 -4.23
C ALA A 92 16.24 -1.88 -4.46
N ALA A 93 15.31 -0.94 -4.40
CA ALA A 93 15.60 0.49 -4.57
C ALA A 93 15.91 1.21 -3.24
N LEU A 94 15.78 0.54 -2.09
CA LEU A 94 16.25 1.05 -0.82
C LEU A 94 17.78 1.14 -0.83
N THR A 95 18.32 2.24 -0.34
CA THR A 95 19.76 2.51 -0.25
C THR A 95 20.32 2.25 1.14
N THR A 96 19.44 2.18 2.13
CA THR A 96 19.74 1.82 3.52
C THR A 96 19.37 0.36 3.79
N ASP A 97 19.85 -0.16 4.94
CA ASP A 97 19.46 -1.48 5.45
C ASP A 97 18.51 -1.27 6.65
N PRO A 98 17.22 -1.07 6.40
CA PRO A 98 16.27 -0.76 7.46
C PRO A 98 15.91 -1.99 8.30
N GLU A 99 15.71 -1.80 9.60
CA GLU A 99 15.23 -2.84 10.54
C GLU A 99 13.75 -3.14 10.35
N LEU A 100 12.96 -2.11 9.95
CA LEU A 100 11.53 -2.23 9.65
C LEU A 100 11.24 -1.85 8.20
N ILE A 101 10.32 -2.57 7.58
CA ILE A 101 9.84 -2.30 6.23
C ILE A 101 8.33 -2.14 6.26
N ALA A 102 7.84 -1.04 5.69
CA ALA A 102 6.42 -0.80 5.48
C ALA A 102 6.06 -0.97 4.00
N VAL A 103 4.96 -1.67 3.73
CA VAL A 103 4.34 -1.73 2.40
C VAL A 103 2.99 -1.02 2.44
N GLN A 104 2.85 0.03 1.65
CA GLN A 104 1.67 0.89 1.60
C GLN A 104 1.07 0.95 0.20
N ASP A 105 -0.25 0.91 0.11
CA ASP A 105 -0.96 1.23 -1.13
C ASP A 105 -0.96 2.76 -1.36
N GLY A 106 -0.40 3.22 -2.48
CA GLY A 106 -0.26 4.65 -2.80
C GLY A 106 -1.59 5.41 -2.94
N VAL A 107 -2.68 4.69 -3.09
CA VAL A 107 -4.05 5.23 -3.19
C VAL A 107 -4.83 5.24 -1.86
N ARG A 108 -4.16 5.05 -0.73
CA ARG A 108 -4.77 5.08 0.61
C ARG A 108 -4.18 6.23 1.46
N PRO A 109 -4.57 7.49 1.19
CA PRO A 109 -3.95 8.67 1.79
C PRO A 109 -4.47 9.00 3.20
N LEU A 110 -5.45 8.26 3.74
CA LEU A 110 -6.15 8.64 4.98
C LEU A 110 -5.58 7.98 6.25
N GLY A 111 -4.43 7.30 6.14
CA GLY A 111 -3.74 6.76 7.31
C GLY A 111 -3.25 7.88 8.23
N THR A 112 -3.63 7.83 9.51
CA THR A 112 -3.16 8.82 10.49
C THR A 112 -1.77 8.47 11.01
N ALA A 113 -0.96 9.47 11.36
CA ALA A 113 0.36 9.27 11.93
C ALA A 113 0.33 8.38 13.20
N GLY A 114 -0.70 8.52 14.02
CA GLY A 114 -0.88 7.66 15.21
C GLY A 114 -1.11 6.20 14.84
N MET A 115 -1.90 5.92 13.81
CA MET A 115 -2.11 4.55 13.32
C MET A 115 -0.83 3.97 12.73
N ILE A 116 -0.14 4.71 11.86
CA ILE A 116 1.13 4.28 11.25
C ILE A 116 2.14 3.89 12.34
N ARG A 117 2.36 4.76 13.34
CA ARG A 117 3.29 4.48 14.44
C ARG A 117 2.88 3.29 15.30
N ARG A 118 1.58 3.08 15.58
CA ARG A 118 1.13 1.89 16.34
C ARG A 118 1.40 0.60 15.58
N VAL A 119 1.15 0.58 14.27
CA VAL A 119 1.42 -0.62 13.45
C VAL A 119 2.92 -0.90 13.37
N ALA A 120 3.75 0.14 13.20
CA ALA A 120 5.21 0.01 13.23
C ALA A 120 5.71 -0.57 14.56
N ALA A 121 5.25 -0.02 15.69
CA ALA A 121 5.63 -0.51 17.03
C ALA A 121 5.21 -1.98 17.26
N ALA A 122 4.02 -2.36 16.78
CA ALA A 122 3.56 -3.75 16.86
C ALA A 122 4.43 -4.68 16.00
N ALA A 123 4.83 -4.27 14.80
CA ALA A 123 5.71 -5.06 13.94
C ALA A 123 7.12 -5.22 14.56
N ALA A 124 7.67 -4.16 15.13
CA ALA A 124 8.94 -4.20 15.87
C ALA A 124 8.93 -5.23 16.98
N LEU A 125 7.81 -5.35 17.70
CA LEU A 125 7.66 -6.28 18.82
C LEU A 125 7.37 -7.73 18.38
N HIS A 126 6.54 -7.90 17.33
CA HIS A 126 5.96 -9.20 16.97
C HIS A 126 6.44 -9.76 15.63
N GLY A 127 7.35 -9.06 14.93
CA GLY A 127 7.87 -9.46 13.62
C GLY A 127 7.07 -8.90 12.44
N ALA A 128 5.74 -8.88 12.52
CA ALA A 128 4.87 -8.31 11.49
C ALA A 128 3.57 -7.76 12.10
N ALA A 129 3.01 -6.72 11.50
CA ALA A 129 1.72 -6.16 11.90
C ALA A 129 0.98 -5.52 10.72
N VAL A 130 -0.34 -5.66 10.72
CA VAL A 130 -1.23 -5.06 9.73
C VAL A 130 -2.46 -4.47 10.41
N PRO A 131 -2.95 -3.31 9.98
CA PRO A 131 -4.23 -2.80 10.43
C PRO A 131 -5.35 -3.59 9.77
N VAL A 132 -6.42 -3.82 10.50
CA VAL A 132 -7.59 -4.54 10.01
C VAL A 132 -8.88 -3.81 10.38
N VAL A 133 -9.93 -4.05 9.59
CA VAL A 133 -11.30 -3.65 9.93
C VAL A 133 -12.21 -4.88 9.97
N GLU A 134 -13.31 -4.79 10.69
CA GLU A 134 -14.29 -5.87 10.74
C GLU A 134 -14.94 -6.09 9.37
N ALA A 135 -15.20 -7.36 9.06
CA ALA A 135 -15.92 -7.74 7.87
C ALA A 135 -17.43 -7.51 8.08
N VAL A 136 -17.97 -6.47 7.46
CA VAL A 136 -19.40 -6.11 7.57
C VAL A 136 -20.28 -6.81 6.54
N ASP A 137 -19.72 -7.21 5.39
CA ASP A 137 -20.43 -7.92 4.35
C ASP A 137 -20.67 -9.39 4.70
N SER A 138 -21.67 -10.01 4.04
CA SER A 138 -21.92 -11.44 4.16
C SER A 138 -20.98 -12.21 3.23
N PHE A 139 -20.37 -13.26 3.75
CA PHE A 139 -19.45 -14.13 2.99
C PHE A 139 -20.05 -15.51 2.81
N ARG A 140 -19.80 -16.08 1.63
CA ARG A 140 -20.07 -17.48 1.33
C ARG A 140 -18.79 -18.13 0.82
N LYS A 141 -18.50 -19.33 1.31
CA LYS A 141 -17.44 -20.17 0.76
C LYS A 141 -18.06 -21.06 -0.31
N THR A 142 -17.59 -20.95 -1.54
CA THR A 142 -17.99 -21.83 -2.64
C THR A 142 -17.39 -23.23 -2.46
N GLU A 143 -18.13 -24.25 -2.89
CA GLU A 143 -17.77 -25.67 -2.79
C GLU A 143 -17.89 -26.31 -4.17
N GLY A 144 -16.77 -26.34 -4.90
CA GLY A 144 -16.70 -26.85 -6.28
C GLY A 144 -16.72 -25.78 -7.36
N GLU A 145 -16.78 -26.22 -8.60
CA GLU A 145 -16.88 -25.39 -9.79
C GLU A 145 -18.35 -25.09 -10.16
N PRO A 146 -18.60 -24.03 -10.93
CA PRO A 146 -19.94 -23.75 -11.44
C PRO A 146 -20.46 -24.89 -12.32
N ASP A 147 -21.76 -25.19 -12.21
CA ASP A 147 -22.48 -26.06 -13.15
C ASP A 147 -22.69 -25.35 -14.51
N ALA A 148 -23.41 -26.03 -15.42
CA ALA A 148 -23.69 -25.54 -16.77
C ALA A 148 -24.51 -24.22 -16.77
N GLU A 149 -25.29 -23.97 -15.71
CA GLU A 149 -26.10 -22.77 -15.49
C GLU A 149 -25.34 -21.67 -14.71
N GLY A 150 -24.08 -21.94 -14.30
CA GLY A 150 -23.23 -21.02 -13.53
C GLY A 150 -23.55 -21.01 -12.02
N ILE A 151 -24.25 -22.03 -11.52
CA ILE A 151 -24.61 -22.16 -10.10
C ILE A 151 -23.49 -22.89 -9.37
N VAL A 152 -23.05 -22.31 -8.23
CA VAL A 152 -22.01 -22.90 -7.37
C VAL A 152 -22.60 -23.22 -5.99
N PRO A 153 -22.52 -24.47 -5.53
CA PRO A 153 -22.84 -24.80 -4.15
C PRO A 153 -21.98 -23.98 -3.18
N SER A 154 -22.57 -23.51 -2.11
CA SER A 154 -21.84 -22.67 -1.18
C SER A 154 -22.41 -22.75 0.23
N ARG A 155 -21.57 -22.46 1.24
CA ARG A 155 -21.97 -22.39 2.65
C ARG A 155 -21.71 -21.01 3.25
N ILE A 156 -22.47 -20.65 4.27
CA ILE A 156 -22.29 -19.42 5.04
C ILE A 156 -20.94 -19.46 5.77
N VAL A 157 -20.22 -18.33 5.76
CA VAL A 157 -19.01 -18.14 6.56
C VAL A 157 -19.35 -17.23 7.74
N ASP A 158 -18.98 -17.64 8.96
CA ASP A 158 -19.10 -16.81 10.16
C ASP A 158 -18.11 -15.62 10.08
N ARG A 159 -18.63 -14.46 9.72
CA ARG A 159 -17.82 -13.24 9.54
C ARG A 159 -17.30 -12.63 10.83
N ARG A 160 -17.81 -13.00 12.02
CA ARG A 160 -17.34 -12.48 13.32
C ARG A 160 -15.83 -12.68 13.53
N ARG A 161 -15.27 -13.73 12.91
CA ARG A 161 -13.85 -14.06 12.97
C ARG A 161 -13.05 -13.57 11.73
N LEU A 162 -13.70 -12.92 10.77
CA LEU A 162 -13.05 -12.39 9.59
C LEU A 162 -12.65 -10.92 9.78
N ARG A 163 -11.52 -10.56 9.21
CA ARG A 163 -11.01 -9.18 9.18
C ARG A 163 -10.57 -8.84 7.77
N ILE A 164 -10.85 -7.62 7.35
CA ILE A 164 -10.38 -7.09 6.07
C ILE A 164 -9.05 -6.39 6.33
N VAL A 165 -7.99 -6.92 5.73
CA VAL A 165 -6.63 -6.39 5.87
C VAL A 165 -6.53 -5.05 5.13
N GLN A 166 -5.88 -4.10 5.79
CA GLN A 166 -5.58 -2.77 5.27
C GLN A 166 -4.06 -2.58 5.11
N THR A 167 -3.63 -1.38 4.72
CA THR A 167 -2.25 -0.94 4.74
C THR A 167 -2.11 0.32 5.62
N PRO A 168 -0.92 0.60 6.17
CA PRO A 168 0.39 -0.04 5.92
C PRO A 168 0.52 -1.44 6.53
N GLN A 169 1.27 -2.30 5.85
CA GLN A 169 1.73 -3.57 6.38
C GLN A 169 3.19 -3.39 6.80
N PHE A 170 3.50 -3.57 8.07
CA PHE A 170 4.86 -3.46 8.59
C PHE A 170 5.44 -4.84 8.91
N PHE A 171 6.73 -4.98 8.63
CA PHE A 171 7.50 -6.21 8.86
C PHE A 171 8.87 -5.85 9.43
N ARG A 172 9.45 -6.69 10.26
CA ARG A 172 10.90 -6.71 10.42
C ARG A 172 11.53 -7.15 9.10
N ALA A 173 12.67 -6.56 8.76
CA ALA A 173 13.33 -6.86 7.48
C ALA A 173 13.65 -8.36 7.32
N GLU A 174 13.99 -9.04 8.40
CA GLU A 174 14.28 -10.48 8.44
C GLU A 174 13.07 -11.39 8.12
N VAL A 175 11.85 -10.84 8.12
CA VAL A 175 10.59 -11.57 7.87
C VAL A 175 10.13 -11.43 6.42
N LEU A 176 10.58 -10.41 5.73
CA LEU A 176 10.16 -10.08 4.37
C LEU A 176 11.14 -10.59 3.31
#